data_fea9f4a3746eb66134a8e64bfedc3a68
#
_entry.id   fea9f4a3746eb66134a8e64bfedc3a68
#
_cell.length_a   1.000
_cell.length_b   1.000
_cell.length_c   1.000
_cell.angle_alpha   90.00
_cell.angle_beta   90.00
_cell.angle_gamma   90.00
#
_symmetry.space_group_name_H-M   'P 1'
#
loop_
_entity.id
_entity.type
_entity.pdbx_description
1 polymer ?
#
loop_
_entity_poly.entity_id
_entity_poly.type
_entity_poly.pdbx_seq_one_letter_code
_entity_poly.pdbx_strand_id
1 'polypeptide(L)'
;AEELGCHYVVTGHYARIEQREDGRYLLKKAADPAKDQSYVLYSLTQEQLAHTMFPLGDMNKHQTRMIADQQNFYNADKPDSQDICFVPDGDYAGFIRRFTGKDYPAGDFTDKDGNVLGHHKGIIGYTVGQRKGLGIAAGKPVYVTKICPAENRVILGDNEDLFHRELDVEDFNFISFDTPPAEFRAKAKVRYRQKEQWATVKVTGEHSVHIIFDEPQRAITKGQAAVLYDGDVVIGGGVITG
;
A
#
# COMPACT_ATOMS: atom_id res chain seq x y z
N ALA A 1 6.41 17.24 -16.95
CA ALA A 1 7.60 17.07 -17.80
C ALA A 1 7.29 17.58 -19.21
N GLU A 2 6.26 17.10 -19.87
CA GLU A 2 5.88 17.46 -21.26
C GLU A 2 5.69 18.97 -21.45
N GLU A 3 4.92 19.62 -20.58
CA GLU A 3 4.70 21.09 -20.61
C GLU A 3 5.99 21.90 -20.53
N LEU A 4 7.04 21.34 -19.95
CA LEU A 4 8.36 21.95 -19.81
C LEU A 4 9.36 21.45 -20.87
N GLY A 5 8.93 20.60 -21.81
CA GLY A 5 9.80 19.99 -22.81
C GLY A 5 10.83 19.01 -22.24
N CYS A 6 10.59 18.45 -21.07
CA CYS A 6 11.47 17.46 -20.45
C CYS A 6 11.08 16.05 -20.89
N HIS A 7 12.06 15.24 -21.30
CA HIS A 7 11.84 13.86 -21.72
C HIS A 7 11.68 12.87 -20.55
N TYR A 8 12.24 13.18 -19.38
CA TYR A 8 12.24 12.29 -18.23
C TYR A 8 11.78 12.99 -16.97
N VAL A 9 11.11 12.22 -16.11
CA VAL A 9 10.90 12.52 -14.70
C VAL A 9 11.93 11.73 -13.89
N VAL A 10 12.74 12.41 -13.10
CA VAL A 10 13.78 11.79 -12.26
C VAL A 10 13.39 11.95 -10.81
N THR A 11 13.31 10.85 -10.07
CA THR A 11 12.93 10.87 -8.65
C THR A 11 13.87 10.04 -7.78
N GLY A 12 13.91 10.34 -6.48
CA GLY A 12 14.71 9.62 -5.50
C GLY A 12 14.09 8.33 -4.96
N HIS A 13 13.13 7.73 -5.65
CA HIS A 13 12.59 6.45 -5.24
C HIS A 13 13.61 5.32 -5.38
N TYR A 14 13.60 4.41 -4.40
CA TYR A 14 14.38 3.18 -4.45
C TYR A 14 13.57 2.11 -5.17
N ALA A 15 13.71 2.05 -6.47
CA ALA A 15 13.16 1.04 -7.38
C ALA A 15 14.03 1.01 -8.63
N ARG A 16 13.88 0.00 -9.48
CA ARG A 16 14.61 -0.10 -10.75
C ARG A 16 13.64 -0.23 -11.90
N ILE A 17 14.05 0.28 -13.05
CA ILE A 17 13.34 0.10 -14.33
C ILE A 17 14.30 -0.61 -15.28
N GLU A 18 13.82 -1.63 -15.95
CA GLU A 18 14.57 -2.38 -16.97
C GLU A 18 13.70 -2.50 -18.22
N GLN A 19 14.28 -2.29 -19.38
CA GLN A 19 13.58 -2.55 -20.64
C GLN A 19 13.92 -3.96 -21.11
N ARG A 20 12.89 -4.77 -21.33
CA ARG A 20 12.98 -6.12 -21.87
C ARG A 20 13.25 -6.06 -23.39
N GLU A 21 13.77 -7.15 -23.99
CA GLU A 21 14.11 -7.21 -25.42
C GLU A 21 12.92 -6.95 -26.34
N ASP A 22 11.70 -7.25 -25.91
CA ASP A 22 10.46 -6.97 -26.65
C ASP A 22 10.00 -5.50 -26.53
N GLY A 23 10.78 -4.66 -25.86
CA GLY A 23 10.51 -3.25 -25.67
C GLY A 23 9.69 -2.90 -24.43
N ARG A 24 9.14 -3.89 -23.71
CA ARG A 24 8.34 -3.67 -22.51
C ARG A 24 9.19 -3.24 -21.33
N TYR A 25 8.73 -2.26 -20.59
CA TYR A 25 9.38 -1.80 -19.36
C TYR A 25 8.92 -2.61 -18.17
N LEU A 26 9.87 -3.05 -17.35
CA LEU A 26 9.65 -3.74 -16.09
C LEU A 26 9.96 -2.80 -14.93
N LEU A 27 9.07 -2.76 -13.94
CA LEU A 27 9.37 -2.17 -12.63
C LEU A 27 9.94 -3.29 -11.74
N LYS A 28 11.08 -3.02 -11.10
CA LYS A 28 11.78 -4.00 -10.26
C LYS A 28 12.04 -3.42 -8.88
N LYS A 29 12.14 -4.31 -7.90
CA LYS A 29 12.55 -3.94 -6.54
C LYS A 29 13.93 -3.27 -6.55
N ALA A 30 14.17 -2.40 -5.57
CA ALA A 30 15.48 -1.83 -5.33
C ALA A 30 16.53 -2.92 -5.02
N ALA A 31 17.80 -2.59 -5.26
CA ALA A 31 18.92 -3.42 -4.85
C ALA A 31 19.03 -3.53 -3.31
N ASP A 32 18.62 -2.49 -2.57
CA ASP A 32 18.50 -2.50 -1.11
C ASP A 32 17.06 -2.87 -0.69
N PRO A 33 16.80 -4.13 -0.23
CA PRO A 33 15.47 -4.56 0.16
C PRO A 33 14.88 -3.78 1.34
N ALA A 34 15.73 -3.15 2.18
CA ALA A 34 15.28 -2.36 3.32
C ALA A 34 14.73 -0.99 2.89
N LYS A 35 15.02 -0.57 1.64
CA LYS A 35 14.59 0.70 1.07
C LYS A 35 13.63 0.56 -0.09
N ASP A 36 13.31 -0.66 -0.50
CA ASP A 36 12.45 -0.93 -1.65
C ASP A 36 11.12 -0.19 -1.57
N GLN A 37 10.85 0.60 -2.61
CA GLN A 37 9.63 1.38 -2.77
C GLN A 37 8.80 0.94 -3.99
N SER A 38 9.11 -0.19 -4.58
CA SER A 38 8.38 -0.71 -5.74
C SER A 38 6.88 -0.90 -5.47
N TYR A 39 6.50 -1.17 -4.21
CA TYR A 39 5.10 -1.30 -3.81
C TYR A 39 4.26 -0.05 -4.10
N VAL A 40 4.76 1.15 -3.90
CA VAL A 40 3.99 2.39 -4.12
C VAL A 40 4.00 2.85 -5.57
N LEU A 41 4.82 2.22 -6.42
CA LEU A 41 5.00 2.57 -7.83
C LEU A 41 4.21 1.66 -8.79
N TYR A 42 3.42 0.73 -8.27
CA TYR A 42 2.67 -0.25 -9.07
C TYR A 42 1.72 0.36 -10.09
N SER A 43 1.30 1.60 -9.89
CA SER A 43 0.35 2.30 -10.77
C SER A 43 1.01 2.95 -11.99
N LEU A 44 2.35 2.92 -12.10
CA LEU A 44 3.03 3.49 -13.26
C LEU A 44 2.71 2.69 -14.53
N THR A 45 2.24 3.40 -15.56
CA THR A 45 1.97 2.81 -16.88
C THR A 45 3.25 2.55 -17.66
N GLN A 46 3.17 1.80 -18.76
CA GLN A 46 4.31 1.56 -19.64
C GLN A 46 4.92 2.87 -20.19
N GLU A 47 4.07 3.83 -20.57
CA GLU A 47 4.49 5.15 -21.01
C GLU A 47 5.22 5.91 -19.91
N GLN A 48 4.67 5.90 -18.68
CA GLN A 48 5.30 6.55 -17.54
C GLN A 48 6.64 5.88 -17.18
N LEU A 49 6.73 4.56 -17.22
CA LEU A 49 7.97 3.82 -16.97
C LEU A 49 9.04 4.16 -18.02
N ALA A 50 8.66 4.29 -19.30
CA ALA A 50 9.57 4.68 -20.37
C ALA A 50 10.21 6.07 -20.16
N HIS A 51 9.51 6.95 -19.43
CA HIS A 51 9.93 8.34 -19.20
C HIS A 51 10.28 8.61 -17.73
N THR A 52 10.54 7.58 -16.94
CA THR A 52 10.91 7.71 -15.52
C THR A 52 12.30 7.13 -15.25
N MET A 53 13.06 7.79 -14.39
CA MET A 53 14.37 7.33 -13.93
C MET A 53 14.43 7.29 -12.40
N PHE A 54 14.99 6.22 -11.85
CA PHE A 54 15.23 6.03 -10.42
C PHE A 54 16.72 5.84 -10.15
N PRO A 55 17.53 6.92 -10.08
CA PRO A 55 18.99 6.82 -9.92
C PRO A 55 19.43 6.11 -8.62
N LEU A 56 18.58 6.05 -7.61
CA LEU A 56 18.87 5.41 -6.33
C LEU A 56 18.53 3.91 -6.30
N GLY A 57 17.96 3.36 -7.38
CA GLY A 57 17.47 1.98 -7.42
C GLY A 57 18.53 0.92 -7.19
N ASP A 58 19.75 1.17 -7.65
CA ASP A 58 20.90 0.27 -7.51
C ASP A 58 21.81 0.60 -6.31
N MET A 59 21.43 1.60 -5.51
CA MET A 59 22.21 2.07 -4.36
C MET A 59 21.61 1.61 -3.03
N ASN A 60 22.47 1.33 -2.07
CA ASN A 60 22.04 1.22 -0.69
C ASN A 60 22.08 2.59 0.01
N LYS A 61 21.44 2.67 1.17
CA LYS A 61 21.34 3.93 1.93
C LYS A 61 22.70 4.54 2.31
N HIS A 62 23.69 3.70 2.59
CA HIS A 62 25.03 4.16 2.93
C HIS A 62 25.69 4.85 1.74
N GLN A 63 25.62 4.26 0.55
CA GLN A 63 26.15 4.86 -0.68
C GLN A 63 25.50 6.21 -0.98
N THR A 64 24.17 6.28 -0.84
CA THR A 64 23.43 7.54 -1.07
C THR A 64 23.87 8.64 -0.10
N ARG A 65 24.09 8.30 1.20
CA ARG A 65 24.59 9.24 2.19
C ARG A 65 26.02 9.69 1.89
N MET A 66 26.91 8.77 1.53
CA MET A 66 28.28 9.11 1.15
C MET A 66 28.32 10.13 -0.01
N ILE A 67 27.48 9.94 -1.03
CA ILE A 67 27.39 10.88 -2.15
C ILE A 67 26.86 12.23 -1.67
N ALA A 68 25.84 12.26 -0.83
CA ALA A 68 25.27 13.48 -0.29
C ALA A 68 26.31 14.28 0.54
N ASP A 69 27.10 13.57 1.37
CA ASP A 69 28.19 14.17 2.15
C ASP A 69 29.29 14.72 1.26
N GLN A 70 29.73 13.95 0.25
CA GLN A 70 30.74 14.41 -0.72
C GLN A 70 30.30 15.65 -1.50
N GLN A 71 29.01 15.78 -1.77
CA GLN A 71 28.43 16.94 -2.46
C GLN A 71 28.02 18.06 -1.49
N ASN A 72 28.30 17.91 -0.19
CA ASN A 72 27.96 18.88 0.87
C ASN A 72 26.46 19.23 0.90
N PHE A 73 25.58 18.27 0.69
CA PHE A 73 24.14 18.50 0.80
C PHE A 73 23.75 18.68 2.28
N TYR A 74 23.08 19.78 2.59
CA TYR A 74 22.67 20.14 3.96
C TYR A 74 21.77 19.10 4.64
N ASN A 75 21.14 18.20 3.88
CA ASN A 75 20.24 17.16 4.33
C ASN A 75 20.86 15.75 4.32
N ALA A 76 22.17 15.62 4.15
CA ALA A 76 22.87 14.33 4.10
C ALA A 76 22.59 13.46 5.34
N ASP A 77 22.54 14.08 6.53
CA ASP A 77 22.28 13.41 7.82
C ASP A 77 20.79 13.34 8.19
N LYS A 78 19.89 13.90 7.37
CA LYS A 78 18.47 13.91 7.70
C LYS A 78 17.92 12.48 7.79
N PRO A 79 17.22 12.11 8.90
CA PRO A 79 16.56 10.82 8.99
C PRO A 79 15.47 10.68 7.92
N ASP A 80 15.17 9.44 7.55
CA ASP A 80 14.08 9.17 6.62
C ASP A 80 12.75 9.72 7.18
N SER A 81 11.94 10.29 6.30
CA SER A 81 10.57 10.66 6.66
C SER A 81 9.80 9.40 7.08
N GLN A 82 9.33 9.38 8.32
CA GLN A 82 8.59 8.24 8.87
C GLN A 82 7.08 8.39 8.63
N ASP A 83 6.63 9.57 8.22
CA ASP A 83 5.23 9.94 8.17
C ASP A 83 4.92 10.88 6.99
N ILE A 84 3.64 11.16 6.78
CA ILE A 84 3.18 12.03 5.69
C ILE A 84 3.61 13.47 5.96
N CYS A 85 4.43 14.03 5.09
CA CYS A 85 5.09 15.34 5.30
C CYS A 85 4.12 16.53 5.47
N PHE A 86 2.89 16.43 4.98
CA PHE A 86 1.87 17.48 5.11
C PHE A 86 0.91 17.26 6.31
N VAL A 87 1.17 16.24 7.15
CA VAL A 87 0.49 16.02 8.45
C VAL A 87 1.56 15.89 9.54
N PRO A 88 2.31 16.97 9.84
CA PRO A 88 3.49 16.90 10.70
C PRO A 88 3.17 16.61 12.16
N ASP A 89 1.93 16.85 12.58
CA ASP A 89 1.41 16.61 13.94
C ASP A 89 0.83 15.19 14.12
N GLY A 90 0.76 14.39 13.03
CA GLY A 90 0.14 13.07 13.04
C GLY A 90 -1.39 13.08 13.22
N ASP A 91 -2.03 14.25 13.24
CA ASP A 91 -3.49 14.38 13.32
C ASP A 91 -4.16 14.19 11.95
N TYR A 92 -4.12 12.95 11.46
CA TYR A 92 -4.76 12.57 10.20
C TYR A 92 -6.26 12.85 10.19
N ALA A 93 -6.94 12.60 11.29
CA ALA A 93 -8.38 12.82 11.37
C ALA A 93 -8.73 14.31 11.25
N GLY A 94 -7.97 15.18 11.93
CA GLY A 94 -8.11 16.63 11.80
C GLY A 94 -7.75 17.11 10.39
N PHE A 95 -6.70 16.56 9.78
CA PHE A 95 -6.35 16.88 8.40
C PHE A 95 -7.50 16.52 7.42
N ILE A 96 -8.07 15.30 7.52
CA ILE A 96 -9.16 14.86 6.65
C ILE A 96 -10.38 15.75 6.81
N ARG A 97 -10.76 16.14 8.05
CA ARG A 97 -11.86 17.06 8.29
C ARG A 97 -11.64 18.41 7.63
N ARG A 98 -10.45 19.00 7.80
CA ARG A 98 -10.09 20.30 7.16
C ARG A 98 -10.09 20.21 5.64
N PHE A 99 -9.53 19.15 5.09
CA PHE A 99 -9.40 18.96 3.65
C PHE A 99 -10.74 18.69 2.96
N THR A 100 -11.60 17.85 3.56
CA THR A 100 -12.88 17.46 2.97
C THR A 100 -14.02 18.41 3.30
N GLY A 101 -13.88 19.22 4.35
CA GLY A 101 -14.98 20.06 4.91
C GLY A 101 -16.12 19.22 5.50
N LYS A 102 -15.95 17.90 5.64
CA LYS A 102 -17.00 16.99 6.14
C LYS A 102 -16.89 16.80 7.64
N ASP A 103 -18.04 16.66 8.28
CA ASP A 103 -18.12 16.18 9.66
C ASP A 103 -18.12 14.63 9.67
N TYR A 104 -17.45 14.09 10.68
CA TYR A 104 -17.38 12.65 10.94
C TYR A 104 -17.81 12.43 12.38
N PRO A 105 -19.13 12.32 12.63
CA PRO A 105 -19.68 12.26 13.98
C PRO A 105 -19.22 11.04 14.75
N ALA A 106 -19.39 11.08 16.06
CA ALA A 106 -19.27 9.93 16.93
C ALA A 106 -20.27 8.84 16.50
N GLY A 107 -19.93 7.60 16.73
CA GLY A 107 -20.76 6.44 16.42
C GLY A 107 -20.41 5.27 17.32
N ASP A 108 -20.87 4.07 16.99
CA ASP A 108 -20.79 2.93 17.86
C ASP A 108 -19.63 1.99 17.50
N PHE A 109 -18.92 1.54 18.55
CA PHE A 109 -18.19 0.28 18.51
C PHE A 109 -19.17 -0.85 18.80
N THR A 110 -19.20 -1.85 17.94
CA THR A 110 -20.01 -3.05 18.16
C THR A 110 -19.16 -4.31 18.07
N ASP A 111 -19.64 -5.41 18.61
CA ASP A 111 -19.16 -6.74 18.27
C ASP A 111 -19.75 -7.20 16.93
N LYS A 112 -19.41 -8.43 16.51
CA LYS A 112 -19.92 -9.06 15.28
C LYS A 112 -21.43 -9.33 15.31
N ASP A 113 -22.00 -9.46 16.50
CA ASP A 113 -23.42 -9.74 16.72
C ASP A 113 -24.25 -8.44 16.83
N GLY A 114 -23.61 -7.27 16.75
CA GLY A 114 -24.22 -5.96 16.78
C GLY A 114 -24.40 -5.37 18.19
N ASN A 115 -23.91 -6.02 19.24
CA ASN A 115 -23.96 -5.46 20.59
C ASN A 115 -23.02 -4.25 20.70
N VAL A 116 -23.51 -3.16 21.28
CA VAL A 116 -22.71 -1.95 21.48
C VAL A 116 -21.71 -2.16 22.61
N LEU A 117 -20.43 -1.96 22.29
CA LEU A 117 -19.30 -2.07 23.23
C LEU A 117 -18.83 -0.70 23.74
N GLY A 118 -19.23 0.39 23.08
CA GLY A 118 -18.86 1.75 23.39
C GLY A 118 -19.00 2.68 22.21
N HIS A 119 -18.39 3.88 22.29
CA HIS A 119 -18.55 4.89 21.25
C HIS A 119 -17.20 5.35 20.71
N HIS A 120 -17.12 5.57 19.40
CA HIS A 120 -15.94 6.12 18.73
C HIS A 120 -16.13 7.63 18.41
N LYS A 121 -15.00 8.33 18.17
CA LYS A 121 -14.96 9.78 17.91
C LYS A 121 -14.99 10.15 16.43
N GLY A 122 -15.53 9.28 15.58
CA GLY A 122 -15.55 9.40 14.12
C GLY A 122 -14.73 8.30 13.45
N ILE A 123 -15.33 7.63 12.46
CA ILE A 123 -14.78 6.42 11.79
C ILE A 123 -13.42 6.65 11.15
N ILE A 124 -13.09 7.88 10.74
CA ILE A 124 -11.81 8.23 10.10
C ILE A 124 -10.59 8.09 11.01
N GLY A 125 -10.80 7.98 12.33
CA GLY A 125 -9.74 7.77 13.31
C GLY A 125 -9.34 6.30 13.49
N TYR A 126 -9.94 5.38 12.73
CA TYR A 126 -9.74 3.94 12.95
C TYR A 126 -9.29 3.23 11.67
N THR A 127 -8.55 2.13 11.87
CA THR A 127 -8.01 1.31 10.77
C THR A 127 -8.21 -0.16 11.09
N VAL A 128 -8.55 -0.98 10.11
CA VAL A 128 -8.67 -2.44 10.26
C VAL A 128 -7.35 -3.01 10.78
N GLY A 129 -7.44 -3.83 11.85
CA GLY A 129 -6.30 -4.37 12.57
C GLY A 129 -5.80 -3.52 13.73
N GLN A 130 -6.36 -2.32 13.94
CA GLN A 130 -6.01 -1.44 15.08
C GLN A 130 -6.46 -2.08 16.40
N ARG A 131 -5.54 -2.04 17.40
CA ARG A 131 -5.78 -2.50 18.77
C ARG A 131 -5.72 -1.37 19.77
N LYS A 132 -4.76 -0.42 19.61
CA LYS A 132 -4.52 0.65 20.55
C LYS A 132 -5.43 1.85 20.28
N GLY A 133 -5.75 2.62 21.32
CA GLY A 133 -6.51 3.87 21.18
C GLY A 133 -8.02 3.69 20.97
N LEU A 134 -8.57 2.49 21.21
CA LEU A 134 -10.01 2.25 21.07
C LEU A 134 -10.81 2.79 22.26
N GLY A 135 -10.19 2.88 23.45
CA GLY A 135 -10.88 3.35 24.67
C GLY A 135 -11.94 2.37 25.19
N ILE A 136 -11.86 1.09 24.82
CA ILE A 136 -12.82 0.04 25.19
C ILE A 136 -12.22 -0.87 26.27
N ALA A 137 -12.97 -1.09 27.36
CA ALA A 137 -12.63 -2.03 28.42
C ALA A 137 -13.33 -3.37 28.18
N ALA A 138 -12.82 -4.17 27.25
CA ALA A 138 -13.43 -5.47 26.86
C ALA A 138 -12.93 -6.66 27.68
N GLY A 139 -12.07 -6.46 28.69
CA GLY A 139 -11.49 -7.56 29.49
C GLY A 139 -10.48 -8.44 28.75
N LYS A 140 -10.44 -8.37 27.42
CA LYS A 140 -9.49 -9.05 26.50
C LYS A 140 -9.05 -8.11 25.40
N PRO A 141 -7.93 -8.41 24.70
CA PRO A 141 -7.55 -7.64 23.51
C PRO A 141 -8.63 -7.70 22.44
N VAL A 142 -9.08 -6.54 21.95
CA VAL A 142 -9.99 -6.42 20.81
C VAL A 142 -9.36 -5.61 19.69
N TYR A 143 -9.78 -5.90 18.46
CA TYR A 143 -9.23 -5.30 17.24
C TYR A 143 -10.36 -4.78 16.35
N VAL A 144 -10.09 -3.71 15.62
CA VAL A 144 -10.99 -3.26 14.56
C VAL A 144 -10.96 -4.32 13.45
N THR A 145 -12.07 -5.01 13.23
CA THR A 145 -12.22 -6.03 12.19
C THR A 145 -12.88 -5.48 10.95
N LYS A 146 -13.80 -4.50 11.10
CA LYS A 146 -14.50 -3.87 9.98
C LYS A 146 -14.88 -2.43 10.31
N ILE A 147 -14.86 -1.58 9.30
CA ILE A 147 -15.41 -0.21 9.37
C ILE A 147 -16.60 -0.17 8.41
N CYS A 148 -17.76 0.29 8.90
CA CYS A 148 -19.02 0.39 8.17
C CYS A 148 -19.39 1.88 8.03
N PRO A 149 -18.94 2.58 6.97
CA PRO A 149 -19.17 4.03 6.84
C PRO A 149 -20.64 4.40 6.74
N ALA A 150 -21.46 3.61 6.02
CA ALA A 150 -22.87 3.88 5.84
C ALA A 150 -23.69 3.85 7.16
N GLU A 151 -23.21 3.06 8.13
CA GLU A 151 -23.84 2.90 9.45
C GLU A 151 -23.14 3.70 10.54
N ASN A 152 -22.07 4.43 10.20
CA ASN A 152 -21.17 5.11 11.13
C ASN A 152 -20.73 4.19 12.30
N ARG A 153 -20.36 2.95 11.98
CA ARG A 153 -20.09 1.88 12.95
C ARG A 153 -18.72 1.24 12.71
N VAL A 154 -18.02 0.92 13.80
CA VAL A 154 -16.75 0.21 13.82
C VAL A 154 -16.95 -1.12 14.54
N ILE A 155 -16.71 -2.24 13.84
CA ILE A 155 -16.87 -3.59 14.40
C ILE A 155 -15.53 -4.01 15.02
N LEU A 156 -15.62 -4.47 16.27
CA LEU A 156 -14.50 -5.02 17.01
C LEU A 156 -14.64 -6.56 17.13
N GLY A 157 -13.52 -7.24 17.06
CA GLY A 157 -13.47 -8.70 17.18
C GLY A 157 -12.14 -9.18 17.72
N ASP A 158 -11.94 -10.49 17.68
CA ASP A 158 -10.71 -11.14 18.10
C ASP A 158 -9.64 -11.06 17.00
N ASN A 159 -8.38 -11.39 17.33
CA ASN A 159 -7.30 -11.34 16.35
C ASN A 159 -7.53 -12.29 15.17
N GLU A 160 -8.15 -13.42 15.43
CA GLU A 160 -8.48 -14.48 14.45
C GLU A 160 -9.45 -13.99 13.38
N ASP A 161 -10.34 -13.05 13.71
CA ASP A 161 -11.31 -12.46 12.78
C ASP A 161 -10.64 -11.55 11.73
N LEU A 162 -9.35 -11.25 11.88
CA LEU A 162 -8.58 -10.43 10.93
C LEU A 162 -7.96 -11.23 9.78
N PHE A 163 -8.00 -12.57 9.83
CA PHE A 163 -7.29 -13.39 8.86
C PHE A 163 -8.23 -13.87 7.74
N HIS A 164 -7.87 -13.50 6.52
CA HIS A 164 -8.59 -13.87 5.29
C HIS A 164 -7.63 -14.47 4.28
N ARG A 165 -8.13 -15.41 3.45
CA ARG A 165 -7.30 -16.07 2.42
C ARG A 165 -7.42 -15.43 1.05
N GLU A 166 -8.48 -14.71 0.80
CA GLU A 166 -8.80 -14.23 -0.55
C GLU A 166 -9.27 -12.79 -0.54
N LEU A 167 -9.11 -12.12 -1.67
CA LEU A 167 -9.53 -10.76 -1.89
C LEU A 167 -9.72 -10.48 -3.38
N ASP A 168 -10.59 -9.50 -3.67
CA ASP A 168 -10.78 -8.94 -4.98
C ASP A 168 -10.01 -7.63 -5.12
N VAL A 169 -9.44 -7.42 -6.30
CA VAL A 169 -8.66 -6.23 -6.64
C VAL A 169 -9.17 -5.66 -7.96
N GLU A 170 -9.44 -4.37 -7.96
CA GLU A 170 -9.84 -3.59 -9.12
C GLU A 170 -8.78 -2.54 -9.48
N ASP A 171 -8.97 -1.85 -10.61
CA ASP A 171 -8.00 -0.89 -11.17
C ASP A 171 -6.60 -1.51 -11.28
N PHE A 172 -6.54 -2.79 -11.64
CA PHE A 172 -5.28 -3.53 -11.69
C PHE A 172 -4.46 -3.14 -12.93
N ASN A 173 -3.26 -2.63 -12.69
CA ASN A 173 -2.28 -2.28 -13.72
C ASN A 173 -1.28 -3.44 -13.91
N PHE A 174 -1.35 -4.13 -15.05
CA PHE A 174 -0.40 -5.18 -15.41
C PHE A 174 0.87 -4.57 -16.00
N ILE A 175 1.96 -4.55 -15.23
CA ILE A 175 3.25 -4.00 -15.68
C ILE A 175 4.03 -5.02 -16.50
N SER A 176 4.19 -6.25 -15.99
CA SER A 176 5.08 -7.25 -16.62
C SER A 176 4.44 -8.04 -17.76
N PHE A 177 3.10 -8.03 -17.86
CA PHE A 177 2.37 -8.73 -18.90
C PHE A 177 1.74 -7.74 -19.89
N ASP A 178 1.80 -8.07 -21.18
CA ASP A 178 0.96 -7.45 -22.19
C ASP A 178 -0.42 -8.11 -22.19
N THR A 179 -0.42 -9.44 -22.21
CA THR A 179 -1.61 -10.27 -22.04
C THR A 179 -1.38 -11.24 -20.89
N PRO A 180 -2.02 -11.03 -19.71
CA PRO A 180 -1.81 -11.91 -18.57
C PRO A 180 -2.46 -13.28 -18.82
N PRO A 181 -1.87 -14.39 -18.29
CA PRO A 181 -2.55 -15.68 -18.22
C PRO A 181 -3.85 -15.58 -17.41
N ALA A 182 -4.86 -16.41 -17.73
CA ALA A 182 -6.12 -16.43 -17.00
C ALA A 182 -5.93 -16.77 -15.48
N GLU A 183 -4.92 -17.60 -15.18
CA GLU A 183 -4.51 -17.96 -13.83
C GLU A 183 -2.99 -18.12 -13.77
N PHE A 184 -2.36 -17.65 -12.69
CA PHE A 184 -0.91 -17.79 -12.48
C PHE A 184 -0.56 -17.74 -10.98
N ARG A 185 0.68 -18.15 -10.69
CA ARG A 185 1.25 -18.08 -9.33
C ARG A 185 2.11 -16.83 -9.20
N ALA A 186 1.95 -16.12 -8.09
CA ALA A 186 2.75 -14.95 -7.76
C ALA A 186 2.91 -14.81 -6.24
N LYS A 187 3.85 -13.97 -5.82
CA LYS A 187 3.88 -13.49 -4.45
C LYS A 187 3.11 -12.16 -4.37
N ALA A 188 2.30 -11.98 -3.34
CA ALA A 188 1.49 -10.80 -3.16
C ALA A 188 1.77 -10.09 -1.83
N LYS A 189 1.70 -8.75 -1.83
CA LYS A 189 1.70 -7.89 -0.65
C LYS A 189 0.40 -7.10 -0.63
N VAL A 190 -0.26 -7.04 0.54
CA VAL A 190 -1.47 -6.22 0.75
C VAL A 190 -1.22 -5.03 1.67
N ARG A 191 0.04 -4.80 2.06
CA ARG A 191 0.51 -3.63 2.81
C ARG A 191 1.98 -3.36 2.52
N TYR A 192 2.40 -2.11 2.55
CA TYR A 192 3.78 -1.68 2.25
C TYR A 192 4.85 -2.44 3.04
N ARG A 193 4.68 -2.56 4.37
CA ARG A 193 5.68 -3.21 5.25
C ARG A 193 5.51 -4.73 5.40
N GLN A 194 4.53 -5.34 4.72
CA GLN A 194 4.29 -6.78 4.79
C GLN A 194 5.32 -7.54 3.96
N LYS A 195 5.68 -8.74 4.40
CA LYS A 195 6.43 -9.69 3.55
C LYS A 195 5.50 -10.28 2.51
N GLU A 196 6.04 -10.52 1.32
CA GLU A 196 5.33 -11.18 0.24
C GLU A 196 4.95 -12.61 0.63
N GLN A 197 3.73 -13.00 0.23
CA GLN A 197 3.20 -14.34 0.46
C GLN A 197 2.73 -14.95 -0.85
N TRP A 198 2.92 -16.26 -1.01
CA TRP A 198 2.48 -16.97 -2.18
C TRP A 198 0.96 -16.96 -2.32
N ALA A 199 0.51 -16.77 -3.55
CA ALA A 199 -0.89 -16.75 -3.91
C ALA A 199 -1.12 -17.30 -5.32
N THR A 200 -2.33 -17.79 -5.56
CA THR A 200 -2.88 -18.02 -6.89
C THR A 200 -3.67 -16.77 -7.29
N VAL A 201 -3.41 -16.27 -8.47
CA VAL A 201 -4.05 -15.08 -9.04
C VAL A 201 -4.90 -15.50 -10.21
N LYS A 202 -6.19 -15.16 -10.19
CA LYS A 202 -7.15 -15.38 -11.29
C LYS A 202 -7.51 -14.03 -11.88
N VAL A 203 -7.33 -13.90 -13.20
CA VAL A 203 -7.74 -12.69 -13.93
C VAL A 203 -9.25 -12.76 -14.12
N THR A 204 -9.97 -11.79 -13.56
CA THR A 204 -11.43 -11.73 -13.59
C THR A 204 -11.97 -10.71 -14.59
N GLY A 205 -11.09 -9.83 -15.09
CA GLY A 205 -11.39 -8.83 -16.10
C GLY A 205 -10.13 -8.12 -16.57
N GLU A 206 -10.27 -7.15 -17.47
CA GLU A 206 -9.13 -6.40 -18.04
C GLU A 206 -8.27 -5.71 -16.96
N HIS A 207 -8.93 -5.18 -15.93
CA HIS A 207 -8.30 -4.47 -14.82
C HIS A 207 -8.73 -5.04 -13.46
N SER A 208 -9.00 -6.34 -13.39
CA SER A 208 -9.43 -6.96 -12.14
C SER A 208 -8.83 -8.35 -11.97
N VAL A 209 -8.49 -8.68 -10.73
CA VAL A 209 -7.99 -9.99 -10.34
C VAL A 209 -8.59 -10.43 -9.01
N HIS A 210 -8.74 -11.75 -8.85
CA HIS A 210 -9.03 -12.41 -7.60
C HIS A 210 -7.78 -13.11 -7.09
N ILE A 211 -7.36 -12.84 -5.86
CA ILE A 211 -6.12 -13.36 -5.26
C ILE A 211 -6.47 -14.32 -4.13
N ILE A 212 -5.93 -15.53 -4.17
CA ILE A 212 -6.11 -16.58 -3.16
C ILE A 212 -4.75 -16.91 -2.56
N PHE A 213 -4.50 -16.52 -1.32
CA PHE A 213 -3.26 -16.81 -0.60
C PHE A 213 -3.17 -18.26 -0.15
N ASP A 214 -1.97 -18.82 -0.15
CA ASP A 214 -1.71 -20.15 0.42
C ASP A 214 -1.96 -20.15 1.93
N GLU A 215 -1.61 -19.05 2.62
CA GLU A 215 -1.84 -18.86 4.05
C GLU A 215 -2.68 -17.60 4.31
N PRO A 216 -3.57 -17.63 5.32
CA PRO A 216 -4.39 -16.44 5.62
C PRO A 216 -3.57 -15.20 5.92
N GLN A 217 -3.97 -14.07 5.35
CA GLN A 217 -3.31 -12.79 5.54
C GLN A 217 -4.06 -11.92 6.52
N ARG A 218 -3.31 -11.29 7.44
CA ARG A 218 -3.88 -10.46 8.50
C ARG A 218 -4.31 -9.09 7.99
N ALA A 219 -5.53 -8.69 8.32
CA ALA A 219 -6.06 -7.33 8.16
C ALA A 219 -6.00 -6.84 6.70
N ILE A 220 -6.45 -7.66 5.76
CA ILE A 220 -6.73 -7.22 4.40
C ILE A 220 -7.73 -6.07 4.48
N THR A 221 -7.42 -4.94 3.83
CA THR A 221 -8.19 -3.70 4.02
C THR A 221 -8.59 -3.12 2.68
N LYS A 222 -9.88 -2.90 2.48
CA LYS A 222 -10.42 -2.20 1.30
C LYS A 222 -9.81 -0.82 1.15
N GLY A 223 -9.51 -0.44 -0.09
CA GLY A 223 -8.84 0.82 -0.41
C GLY A 223 -7.31 0.79 -0.28
N GLN A 224 -6.72 -0.28 0.28
CA GLN A 224 -5.28 -0.50 0.22
C GLN A 224 -4.88 -1.13 -1.11
N ALA A 225 -3.60 -1.02 -1.47
CA ALA A 225 -3.09 -1.68 -2.65
C ALA A 225 -2.80 -3.17 -2.40
N ALA A 226 -3.03 -4.00 -3.42
CA ALA A 226 -2.43 -5.33 -3.55
C ALA A 226 -1.43 -5.30 -4.70
N VAL A 227 -0.19 -5.71 -4.43
CA VAL A 227 0.90 -5.69 -5.42
C VAL A 227 1.50 -7.07 -5.56
N LEU A 228 1.64 -7.53 -6.81
CA LEU A 228 2.11 -8.85 -7.18
C LEU A 228 3.57 -8.80 -7.65
N TYR A 229 4.31 -9.85 -7.31
CA TYR A 229 5.73 -9.99 -7.60
C TYR A 229 6.08 -11.37 -8.15
N ASP A 230 7.02 -11.39 -9.10
CA ASP A 230 7.79 -12.56 -9.49
C ASP A 230 9.28 -12.26 -9.29
N GLY A 231 9.89 -12.88 -8.27
CA GLY A 231 11.25 -12.54 -7.86
C GLY A 231 11.38 -11.06 -7.47
N ASP A 232 12.17 -10.30 -8.21
CA ASP A 232 12.35 -8.86 -8.05
C ASP A 232 11.44 -8.02 -8.98
N VAL A 233 10.73 -8.64 -9.91
CA VAL A 233 9.86 -7.96 -10.86
C VAL A 233 8.47 -7.71 -10.25
N VAL A 234 7.98 -6.49 -10.39
CA VAL A 234 6.58 -6.14 -10.10
C VAL A 234 5.71 -6.60 -11.27
N ILE A 235 4.85 -7.59 -11.04
CA ILE A 235 3.88 -8.04 -12.05
C ILE A 235 2.85 -6.96 -12.31
N GLY A 236 2.38 -6.32 -11.26
CA GLY A 236 1.37 -5.28 -11.27
C GLY A 236 0.76 -5.07 -9.91
N GLY A 237 -0.28 -4.26 -9.84
CA GLY A 237 -1.03 -4.02 -8.62
C GLY A 237 -2.31 -3.25 -8.89
N GLY A 238 -3.19 -3.22 -7.89
CA GLY A 238 -4.47 -2.54 -7.94
C GLY A 238 -5.02 -2.29 -6.54
N VAL A 239 -6.26 -1.85 -6.48
CA VAL A 239 -6.96 -1.47 -5.23
C VAL A 239 -7.82 -2.62 -4.73
N ILE A 240 -7.69 -2.95 -3.45
CA ILE A 240 -8.48 -4.00 -2.78
C ILE A 240 -9.93 -3.52 -2.63
N THR A 241 -10.90 -4.31 -3.12
CA THR A 241 -12.34 -3.98 -3.08
C THR A 241 -13.18 -4.99 -2.33
N GLY A 242 -12.71 -6.23 -2.21
CA GLY A 242 -13.44 -7.33 -1.59
C GLY A 242 -12.61 -8.18 -0.66
#